data_56c60fe61ad3580e4a6872f0a4e600aa
#
_entry.id   56c60fe61ad3580e4a6872f0a4e600aa
#
_cell.length_a   1.000
_cell.length_b   1.000
_cell.length_c   1.000
_cell.angle_alpha   90.00
_cell.angle_beta   90.00
_cell.angle_gamma   90.00
#
_symmetry.space_group_name_H-M   'P 1'
#
loop_
_entity.id
_entity.type
_entity.pdbx_description
1 polymer ?
#
loop_
_entity_poly.entity_id
_entity_poly.type
_entity_poly.pdbx_seq_one_letter_code
_entity_poly.pdbx_strand_id
1 'polypeptide(L)'
;VPILPGTDFTVQFLFPGSSAQEEVAELVKQVGMTPHEAIQAASRRSAEMVGLGKETGTIETGKSADLFLVDADPLTDIANTQRVVGVARQGKYLDRPALDSLLTATAAKLQASSPAPASPQ
;
A
#
# COMPACT_ATOMS: atom_id res chain seq x y z
N VAL A 1 21.03 8.71 -8.64
CA VAL A 1 20.36 7.42 -8.84
C VAL A 1 18.97 7.53 -8.23
N PRO A 2 17.89 7.22 -8.95
CA PRO A 2 16.55 7.23 -8.36
C PRO A 2 16.42 6.10 -7.34
N ILE A 3 15.89 6.41 -6.16
CA ILE A 3 15.56 5.44 -5.11
C ILE A 3 14.05 5.23 -5.16
N LEU A 4 13.62 3.97 -5.21
CA LEU A 4 12.22 3.56 -5.24
C LEU A 4 11.95 2.56 -4.12
N PRO A 5 10.73 2.50 -3.56
CA PRO A 5 10.37 1.50 -2.57
C PRO A 5 10.29 0.11 -3.20
N GLY A 6 10.66 -0.91 -2.43
CA GLY A 6 10.57 -2.30 -2.85
C GLY A 6 10.55 -3.22 -1.64
N THR A 7 9.35 -3.71 -1.26
CA THR A 7 9.15 -4.44 0.00
C THR A 7 9.74 -5.84 0.01
N ASP A 8 10.00 -6.45 -1.14
CA ASP A 8 10.45 -7.85 -1.24
C ASP A 8 9.63 -8.81 -0.31
N PHE A 9 8.31 -8.71 -0.36
CA PHE A 9 7.38 -9.25 0.63
C PHE A 9 7.39 -10.78 0.79
N THR A 10 8.21 -11.48 0.04
CA THR A 10 8.39 -12.95 0.19
C THR A 10 9.27 -13.34 1.38
N VAL A 11 9.91 -12.39 2.05
CA VAL A 11 10.69 -12.61 3.27
C VAL A 11 9.82 -12.54 4.53
N GLN A 12 10.31 -13.18 5.61
CA GLN A 12 9.60 -13.19 6.90
C GLN A 12 9.33 -11.77 7.42
N PHE A 13 8.18 -11.62 8.08
CA PHE A 13 7.72 -10.37 8.72
C PHE A 13 7.25 -9.26 7.77
N LEU A 14 7.16 -9.50 6.46
CA LEU A 14 6.55 -8.57 5.53
C LEU A 14 5.12 -9.01 5.19
N PHE A 15 4.18 -8.09 5.30
CA PHE A 15 2.76 -8.36 5.12
C PHE A 15 2.22 -7.62 3.89
N PRO A 16 1.57 -8.32 2.95
CA PRO A 16 0.91 -7.66 1.83
C PRO A 16 -0.07 -6.60 2.31
N GLY A 17 0.06 -5.39 1.79
CA GLY A 17 -0.84 -4.27 2.09
C GLY A 17 -0.29 -3.26 3.10
N SER A 18 0.37 -3.66 4.19
CA SER A 18 0.95 -2.72 5.16
C SER A 18 2.41 -2.39 4.86
N SER A 19 3.19 -3.36 4.42
CA SER A 19 4.64 -3.18 4.20
C SER A 19 4.96 -2.10 3.17
N ALA A 20 4.09 -1.86 2.19
CA ALA A 20 4.30 -0.80 1.21
C ALA A 20 4.28 0.61 1.84
N GLN A 21 3.35 0.88 2.77
CA GLN A 21 3.31 2.16 3.48
C GLN A 21 4.45 2.29 4.48
N GLU A 22 4.86 1.20 5.11
CA GLU A 22 6.02 1.15 6.00
C GLU A 22 7.30 1.49 5.22
N GLU A 23 7.50 0.91 4.05
CA GLU A 23 8.63 1.21 3.15
C GLU A 23 8.66 2.70 2.75
N VAL A 24 7.52 3.29 2.40
CA VAL A 24 7.43 4.73 2.11
C VAL A 24 7.82 5.57 3.33
N ALA A 25 7.43 5.16 4.53
CA ALA A 25 7.83 5.85 5.76
C ALA A 25 9.35 5.73 6.02
N GLU A 26 9.95 4.58 5.72
CA GLU A 26 11.40 4.38 5.85
C GLU A 26 12.19 5.24 4.85
N LEU A 27 11.70 5.48 3.64
CA LEU A 27 12.32 6.43 2.71
C LEU A 27 12.43 7.84 3.31
N VAL A 28 11.45 8.26 4.09
CA VAL A 28 11.50 9.55 4.79
C VAL A 28 12.46 9.48 5.98
N LYS A 29 12.35 8.48 6.83
CA LYS A 29 13.07 8.38 8.10
C LYS A 29 14.55 8.04 7.93
N GLN A 30 14.87 7.10 7.06
CA GLN A 30 16.22 6.54 6.93
C GLN A 30 16.99 7.15 5.75
N VAL A 31 16.29 7.45 4.65
CA VAL A 31 16.93 8.01 3.43
C VAL A 31 16.93 9.53 3.44
N GLY A 32 16.04 10.16 4.25
CA GLY A 32 15.93 11.62 4.36
C GLY A 32 15.15 12.27 3.22
N MET A 33 14.30 11.51 2.53
CA MET A 33 13.37 12.07 1.56
C MET A 33 12.30 12.93 2.26
N THR A 34 11.83 13.97 1.60
CA THR A 34 10.59 14.62 2.01
C THR A 34 9.40 13.67 1.81
N PRO A 35 8.29 13.80 2.57
CA PRO A 35 7.09 13.01 2.36
C PRO A 35 6.58 13.05 0.91
N HIS A 36 6.64 14.22 0.27
CA HIS A 36 6.28 14.39 -1.14
C HIS A 36 7.15 13.54 -2.08
N GLU A 37 8.48 13.55 -1.88
CA GLU A 37 9.41 12.75 -2.70
C GLU A 37 9.20 11.25 -2.51
N ALA A 38 8.95 10.80 -1.28
CA ALA A 38 8.68 9.40 -0.97
C ALA A 38 7.37 8.91 -1.61
N ILE A 39 6.30 9.70 -1.53
CA ILE A 39 5.02 9.41 -2.19
C ILE A 39 5.20 9.37 -3.72
N GLN A 40 5.94 10.31 -4.30
CA GLN A 40 6.23 10.28 -5.73
C GLN A 40 7.08 9.08 -6.13
N ALA A 41 8.03 8.66 -5.30
CA ALA A 41 8.83 7.46 -5.52
C ALA A 41 7.94 6.21 -5.57
N ALA A 42 6.99 6.09 -4.64
CA ALA A 42 6.07 4.97 -4.53
C ALA A 42 4.94 4.95 -5.60
N SER A 43 4.73 6.05 -6.32
CA SER A 43 3.63 6.16 -7.28
C SER A 43 4.15 6.47 -8.69
N ARG A 44 4.29 7.75 -9.03
CA ARG A 44 4.66 8.19 -10.37
C ARG A 44 5.98 7.60 -10.86
N ARG A 45 7.06 7.71 -10.06
CA ARG A 45 8.40 7.27 -10.50
C ARG A 45 8.47 5.76 -10.66
N SER A 46 7.80 5.00 -9.78
CA SER A 46 7.69 3.53 -9.91
C SER A 46 6.93 3.14 -11.18
N ALA A 47 5.80 3.80 -11.47
CA ALA A 47 5.04 3.56 -12.70
C ALA A 47 5.86 3.88 -13.97
N GLU A 48 6.57 4.99 -13.98
CA GLU A 48 7.46 5.40 -15.09
C GLU A 48 8.58 4.36 -15.30
N MET A 49 9.20 3.88 -14.21
CA MET A 49 10.29 2.91 -14.27
C MET A 49 9.88 1.57 -14.89
N VAL A 50 8.65 1.11 -14.60
CA VAL A 50 8.11 -0.15 -15.17
C VAL A 50 7.38 0.06 -16.51
N GLY A 51 7.42 1.27 -17.08
CA GLY A 51 6.83 1.59 -18.38
C GLY A 51 5.32 1.85 -18.34
N LEU A 52 4.70 1.94 -17.16
CA LEU A 52 3.25 2.14 -16.97
C LEU A 52 2.87 3.60 -16.67
N GLY A 53 3.78 4.55 -16.78
CA GLY A 53 3.54 5.95 -16.41
C GLY A 53 2.42 6.65 -17.20
N LYS A 54 2.03 6.13 -18.39
CA LYS A 54 0.88 6.61 -19.15
C LYS A 54 -0.46 6.07 -18.64
N GLU A 55 -0.43 4.97 -17.88
CA GLU A 55 -1.62 4.24 -17.45
C GLU A 55 -1.94 4.48 -15.98
N THR A 56 -0.92 4.70 -15.14
CA THR A 56 -1.07 4.83 -13.69
C THR A 56 0.03 5.71 -13.07
N GLY A 57 0.00 5.86 -11.74
CA GLY A 57 1.02 6.56 -10.95
C GLY A 57 0.71 8.04 -10.68
N THR A 58 -0.27 8.62 -11.37
CA THR A 58 -0.75 9.99 -11.15
C THR A 58 -2.27 10.05 -11.28
N ILE A 59 -2.88 11.06 -10.67
CA ILE A 59 -4.34 11.30 -10.79
C ILE A 59 -4.57 12.23 -11.98
N GLU A 60 -4.84 11.63 -13.13
CA GLU A 60 -5.08 12.34 -14.39
C GLU A 60 -6.21 11.68 -15.17
N THR A 61 -6.95 12.49 -15.95
CA THR A 61 -8.00 11.97 -16.83
C THR A 61 -7.44 10.96 -17.83
N GLY A 62 -8.09 9.81 -17.94
CA GLY A 62 -7.69 8.73 -18.85
C GLY A 62 -6.74 7.70 -18.25
N LYS A 63 -6.27 7.91 -17.01
CA LYS A 63 -5.50 6.91 -16.28
C LYS A 63 -6.36 6.00 -15.41
N SER A 64 -5.81 4.87 -15.02
CA SER A 64 -6.45 3.92 -14.10
C SER A 64 -6.76 4.59 -12.76
N ALA A 65 -7.99 4.44 -12.28
CA ALA A 65 -8.40 4.93 -10.97
C ALA A 65 -8.03 3.91 -9.88
N ASP A 66 -6.74 3.67 -9.71
CA ASP A 66 -6.16 2.85 -8.64
C ASP A 66 -5.54 3.80 -7.61
N LEU A 67 -6.29 4.10 -6.55
CA LEU A 67 -5.91 5.07 -5.53
C LEU A 67 -6.50 4.70 -4.16
N PHE A 68 -5.92 5.25 -3.11
CA PHE A 68 -6.49 5.18 -1.77
C PHE A 68 -6.63 6.58 -1.17
N LEU A 69 -7.62 6.73 -0.29
CA LEU A 69 -7.89 7.96 0.45
C LEU A 69 -7.42 7.78 1.90
N VAL A 70 -6.84 8.83 2.43
CA VAL A 70 -6.43 8.92 3.84
C VAL A 70 -7.18 10.04 4.53
N ASP A 71 -7.39 9.94 5.85
CA ASP A 71 -8.13 10.93 6.64
C ASP A 71 -7.25 12.04 7.24
N ALA A 72 -5.94 12.04 6.95
CA ALA A 72 -5.01 13.07 7.37
C ALA A 72 -3.96 13.32 6.29
N ASP A 73 -3.34 14.49 6.32
CA ASP A 73 -2.37 14.93 5.31
C ASP A 73 -1.03 14.18 5.44
N PRO A 74 -0.66 13.34 4.46
CA PRO A 74 0.59 12.59 4.46
C PRO A 74 1.82 13.47 4.17
N LEU A 75 1.63 14.71 3.71
CA LEU A 75 2.73 15.64 3.50
C LEU A 75 3.21 16.27 4.80
N THR A 76 2.35 16.35 5.81
CA THR A 76 2.72 16.83 7.15
C THR A 76 3.34 15.71 8.00
N ASP A 77 2.85 14.46 7.84
CA ASP A 77 3.39 13.26 8.48
C ASP A 77 3.17 12.06 7.57
N ILE A 78 4.25 11.44 7.12
CA ILE A 78 4.20 10.28 6.23
C ILE A 78 3.45 9.08 6.84
N ALA A 79 3.39 8.96 8.17
CA ALA A 79 2.61 7.93 8.85
C ALA A 79 1.11 8.00 8.54
N ASN A 80 0.60 9.16 8.12
CA ASN A 80 -0.78 9.34 7.69
C ASN A 80 -1.14 8.53 6.43
N THR A 81 -0.17 8.04 5.67
CA THR A 81 -0.41 7.09 4.56
C THR A 81 -1.06 5.78 5.03
N GLN A 82 -0.94 5.43 6.31
CA GLN A 82 -1.55 4.24 6.90
C GLN A 82 -3.02 4.45 7.31
N ARG A 83 -3.48 5.70 7.35
CA ARG A 83 -4.83 6.08 7.78
C ARG A 83 -5.84 5.98 6.64
N VAL A 84 -5.91 4.81 6.01
CA VAL A 84 -6.74 4.57 4.84
C VAL A 84 -8.22 4.51 5.22
N VAL A 85 -9.04 5.37 4.60
CA VAL A 85 -10.49 5.43 4.78
C VAL A 85 -11.27 4.97 3.56
N GLY A 86 -10.63 4.82 2.40
CA GLY A 86 -11.24 4.31 1.19
C GLY A 86 -10.22 3.90 0.16
N VAL A 87 -10.59 2.99 -0.72
CA VAL A 87 -9.78 2.50 -1.84
C VAL A 87 -10.61 2.50 -3.11
N ALA A 88 -10.08 3.06 -4.18
CA ALA A 88 -10.61 2.86 -5.52
C ALA A 88 -9.66 1.95 -6.30
N ARG A 89 -10.20 0.95 -6.97
CA ARG A 89 -9.46 0.04 -7.84
C ARG A 89 -10.27 -0.27 -9.08
N GLN A 90 -9.69 -0.01 -10.24
CA GLN A 90 -10.35 -0.22 -11.54
C GLN A 90 -11.75 0.41 -11.60
N GLY A 91 -11.87 1.64 -11.06
CA GLY A 91 -13.13 2.37 -11.00
C GLY A 91 -14.14 1.92 -9.95
N LYS A 92 -13.84 0.89 -9.15
CA LYS A 92 -14.67 0.45 -8.03
C LYS A 92 -14.18 1.05 -6.72
N TYR A 93 -15.05 1.80 -6.06
CA TYR A 93 -14.76 2.39 -4.75
C TYR A 93 -15.22 1.48 -3.60
N LEU A 94 -14.38 1.33 -2.60
CA LEU A 94 -14.64 0.65 -1.34
C LEU A 94 -14.39 1.64 -0.20
N ASP A 95 -15.41 1.90 0.59
CA ASP A 95 -15.31 2.70 1.81
C ASP A 95 -14.72 1.88 2.98
N ARG A 96 -14.49 2.52 4.11
CA ARG A 96 -13.89 1.87 5.28
C ARG A 96 -14.69 0.65 5.75
N PRO A 97 -16.05 0.69 5.90
CA PRO A 97 -16.84 -0.49 6.26
C PRO A 97 -16.68 -1.68 5.29
N ALA A 98 -16.64 -1.41 3.99
CA ALA A 98 -16.42 -2.45 2.98
C ALA A 98 -15.01 -3.06 3.07
N LEU A 99 -14.00 -2.24 3.34
CA LEU A 99 -12.62 -2.70 3.56
C LEU A 99 -12.52 -3.58 4.82
N ASP A 100 -13.14 -3.18 5.92
CA ASP A 100 -13.16 -3.95 7.18
C ASP A 100 -13.85 -5.30 6.99
N SER A 101 -14.95 -5.33 6.22
CA SER A 101 -15.65 -6.57 5.88
C SER A 101 -14.78 -7.52 5.07
N LEU A 102 -14.00 -7.00 4.10
CA LEU A 102 -13.06 -7.79 3.32
C LEU A 102 -11.93 -8.38 4.18
N LEU A 103 -11.35 -7.58 5.07
CA LEU A 103 -10.31 -8.02 6.00
C LEU A 103 -10.81 -9.14 6.91
N THR A 104 -12.00 -8.97 7.49
CA THR A 104 -12.64 -9.98 8.35
C THR A 104 -12.91 -11.29 7.59
N ALA A 105 -13.45 -11.21 6.38
CA ALA A 105 -13.71 -12.38 5.55
C ALA A 105 -12.41 -13.10 5.14
N THR A 106 -11.34 -12.37 4.87
CA THR A 106 -10.04 -12.93 4.53
C THR A 106 -9.40 -13.61 5.73
N ALA A 107 -9.43 -12.99 6.91
CA ALA A 107 -8.93 -13.58 8.16
C ALA A 107 -9.65 -14.89 8.50
N ALA A 108 -10.98 -14.94 8.36
CA ALA A 108 -11.77 -16.14 8.58
C ALA A 108 -11.39 -17.29 7.63
N LYS A 109 -11.14 -16.98 6.35
CA LYS A 109 -10.70 -17.97 5.35
C LYS A 109 -9.30 -18.53 5.67
N LEU A 110 -8.37 -17.67 6.10
CA LEU A 110 -7.01 -18.08 6.46
C LEU A 110 -7.03 -18.98 7.70
N GLN A 111 -7.84 -18.67 8.71
CA GLN A 111 -8.00 -19.52 9.91
C GLN A 111 -8.59 -20.89 9.56
N ALA A 112 -9.56 -20.94 8.66
CA ALA A 112 -10.18 -22.21 8.21
C ALA A 112 -9.21 -23.08 7.37
N SER A 113 -8.21 -22.48 6.71
CA SER A 113 -7.21 -23.17 5.89
C SER A 113 -5.93 -23.53 6.64
N SER A 114 -5.73 -23.04 7.87
CA SER A 114 -4.58 -23.41 8.70
C SER A 114 -4.74 -24.85 9.22
N PRO A 115 -3.78 -25.76 9.01
CA PRO A 115 -3.82 -27.07 9.64
C PRO A 115 -3.79 -26.91 11.17
N ALA A 116 -4.60 -27.72 11.86
CA ALA A 116 -4.61 -27.73 13.33
C ALA A 116 -3.18 -27.94 13.88
N PRO A 117 -2.80 -27.26 14.97
CA PRO A 117 -1.49 -27.48 15.58
C PRO A 117 -1.36 -28.96 15.94
N ALA A 118 -0.27 -29.60 15.50
CA ALA A 118 0.04 -30.96 15.87
C ALA A 118 0.07 -31.08 17.39
N SER A 119 -0.75 -31.98 17.94
CA SER A 119 -0.74 -32.25 19.39
C SER A 119 0.66 -32.72 19.81
N PRO A 120 1.24 -32.21 20.89
CA PRO A 120 2.51 -32.70 21.38
C PRO A 120 2.34 -34.16 21.84
N GLN A 121 3.20 -35.05 21.34
CA GLN A 121 3.36 -36.43 21.85
C GLN A 121 4.24 -36.42 23.07
#